data_bdf9a9fc3a0978c186202059c8db983f
#
_entry.id   bdf9a9fc3a0978c186202059c8db983f
#
_cell.length_a   1.000
_cell.length_b   1.000
_cell.length_c   1.000
_cell.angle_alpha   90.00
_cell.angle_beta   90.00
_cell.angle_gamma   90.00
#
_symmetry.space_group_name_H-M   'P 1'
#
loop_
_entity.id
_entity.type
_entity.pdbx_description
1 polymer ?
#
loop_
_entity_poly.entity_id
_entity_poly.type
_entity_poly.pdbx_seq_one_letter_code
_entity_poly.pdbx_strand_id
1 'polypeptide(L)'
;NVVASFERCVFVGNSAARAGASESFGSSQTRYTNCVFRNNTATGSSGGGALWIGTNSAVTARNSTFVANSATSLAGCIINTGGISTVSNCILWGNTGPGGATVGNQLTNSGGSTTVTYTILQGGFTGIGNLNTNPLFVDQAGANYRLQPGSPAIDSGSNSMVPAGTTVDFDGLPRFIDDPAVVDSGNGTAPIVDRGAFERQLPPPPPCPADLDGSGAVDAADLAALLNGWGGSGAADLDGNGLVDAADLASMLNAWGPCT
;
A
#
# COMPACT_ATOMS: atom_id res chain seq x y z
N ASN A 1 19.68 8.01 -23.70
CA ASN A 1 18.98 7.67 -22.46
C ASN A 1 17.56 7.19 -22.80
N VAL A 2 17.24 5.97 -22.43
CA VAL A 2 15.87 5.46 -22.49
C VAL A 2 15.26 5.66 -21.11
N VAL A 3 14.07 6.29 -21.04
CA VAL A 3 13.31 6.43 -19.81
C VAL A 3 12.02 5.63 -19.97
N ALA A 4 11.81 4.67 -19.07
CA ALA A 4 10.58 3.90 -18.98
C ALA A 4 9.91 4.17 -17.62
N SER A 5 8.61 4.35 -17.62
CA SER A 5 7.82 4.54 -16.41
C SER A 5 6.61 3.61 -16.44
N PHE A 6 6.47 2.86 -15.36
CA PHE A 6 5.37 1.92 -15.16
C PHE A 6 4.61 2.35 -13.91
N GLU A 7 3.32 2.51 -14.05
CA GLU A 7 2.44 2.86 -12.95
C GLU A 7 1.27 1.87 -12.90
N ARG A 8 0.96 1.39 -11.70
CA ARG A 8 -0.14 0.47 -11.44
C ARG A 8 -0.11 -0.78 -12.34
N CYS A 9 1.10 -1.31 -12.55
CA CYS A 9 1.33 -2.48 -13.39
C CYS A 9 1.58 -3.73 -12.54
N VAL A 10 1.16 -4.88 -13.06
CA VAL A 10 1.48 -6.20 -12.49
C VAL A 10 2.49 -6.91 -13.39
N PHE A 11 3.59 -7.34 -12.80
CA PHE A 11 4.58 -8.23 -13.41
C PHE A 11 4.45 -9.59 -12.73
N VAL A 12 3.96 -10.58 -13.44
CA VAL A 12 3.60 -11.87 -12.82
C VAL A 12 4.03 -13.06 -13.65
N GLY A 13 4.66 -14.03 -13.00
CA GLY A 13 4.97 -15.34 -13.58
C GLY A 13 5.97 -15.29 -14.74
N ASN A 14 6.71 -14.19 -14.89
CA ASN A 14 7.71 -14.07 -15.95
C ASN A 14 8.97 -14.85 -15.56
N SER A 15 9.66 -15.42 -16.55
CA SER A 15 10.89 -16.18 -16.34
C SER A 15 11.92 -15.84 -17.39
N ALA A 16 13.15 -15.58 -16.95
CA ALA A 16 14.29 -15.31 -17.83
C ALA A 16 15.62 -15.63 -17.13
N ALA A 17 16.72 -15.58 -17.86
CA ALA A 17 18.02 -15.92 -17.28
C ALA A 17 18.53 -14.91 -16.25
N ARG A 18 18.35 -13.59 -16.48
CA ARG A 18 18.88 -12.54 -15.60
C ARG A 18 17.84 -11.84 -14.73
N ALA A 19 16.70 -11.50 -15.30
CA ALA A 19 15.62 -10.84 -14.56
C ALA A 19 14.32 -11.54 -14.88
N GLY A 20 13.60 -12.01 -13.87
CA GLY A 20 12.30 -12.60 -14.11
C GLY A 20 11.34 -11.61 -14.74
N ALA A 21 11.25 -10.38 -14.22
CA ALA A 21 10.29 -9.39 -14.69
C ALA A 21 10.91 -8.28 -15.55
N SER A 22 12.01 -7.64 -15.11
CA SER A 22 12.56 -6.51 -15.84
C SER A 22 14.06 -6.35 -15.66
N GLU A 23 14.73 -6.05 -16.75
CA GLU A 23 16.16 -5.79 -16.82
C GLU A 23 16.40 -4.34 -17.25
N SER A 24 17.28 -3.63 -16.53
CA SER A 24 17.69 -2.26 -16.84
C SER A 24 19.20 -2.20 -17.00
N PHE A 25 19.68 -1.72 -18.15
CA PHE A 25 21.13 -1.57 -18.44
C PHE A 25 21.38 -0.47 -19.47
N GLY A 26 22.65 -0.11 -19.67
CA GLY A 26 23.06 0.72 -20.80
C GLY A 26 22.46 2.14 -20.80
N SER A 27 22.63 2.91 -19.73
CA SER A 27 22.13 4.29 -19.58
C SER A 27 20.60 4.42 -19.57
N SER A 28 19.87 3.34 -19.22
CA SER A 28 18.43 3.37 -19.06
C SER A 28 18.03 3.89 -17.67
N GLN A 29 16.86 4.50 -17.61
CA GLN A 29 16.20 4.90 -16.37
C GLN A 29 14.82 4.26 -16.33
N THR A 30 14.55 3.46 -15.32
CA THR A 30 13.27 2.79 -15.17
C THR A 30 12.61 3.18 -13.85
N ARG A 31 11.34 3.53 -13.88
CA ARG A 31 10.57 3.90 -12.71
C ARG A 31 9.35 3.00 -12.57
N TYR A 32 9.12 2.54 -11.36
CA TYR A 32 7.94 1.75 -10.97
C TYR A 32 7.25 2.46 -9.82
N THR A 33 5.97 2.78 -10.02
CA THR A 33 5.11 3.41 -9.00
C THR A 33 3.84 2.59 -8.83
N ASN A 34 3.47 2.28 -7.60
CA ASN A 34 2.29 1.48 -7.31
C ASN A 34 2.22 0.16 -8.11
N CYS A 35 3.36 -0.53 -8.30
CA CYS A 35 3.45 -1.75 -9.07
C CYS A 35 3.51 -2.99 -8.18
N VAL A 36 3.06 -4.12 -8.72
CA VAL A 36 3.15 -5.43 -8.07
C VAL A 36 4.02 -6.36 -8.91
N PHE A 37 5.05 -6.92 -8.28
CA PHE A 37 5.93 -7.94 -8.85
C PHE A 37 5.74 -9.24 -8.09
N ARG A 38 5.22 -10.26 -8.73
CA ARG A 38 4.96 -11.54 -8.06
C ARG A 38 5.27 -12.76 -8.90
N ASN A 39 5.81 -13.78 -8.24
CA ASN A 39 6.09 -15.08 -8.88
C ASN A 39 6.98 -14.98 -10.14
N ASN A 40 7.85 -13.98 -10.23
CA ASN A 40 8.82 -13.89 -11.33
C ASN A 40 10.08 -14.66 -10.96
N THR A 41 10.73 -15.29 -11.95
CA THR A 41 11.84 -16.19 -11.71
C THR A 41 13.04 -15.87 -12.58
N ALA A 42 14.21 -15.72 -11.97
CA ALA A 42 15.49 -15.69 -12.66
C ALA A 42 16.14 -17.08 -12.61
N THR A 43 16.43 -17.66 -13.77
CA THR A 43 16.92 -19.06 -13.90
C THR A 43 18.41 -19.17 -14.09
N GLY A 44 19.11 -18.08 -14.38
CA GLY A 44 20.56 -18.06 -14.65
C GLY A 44 21.41 -17.75 -13.43
N SER A 45 22.73 -17.75 -13.62
CA SER A 45 23.73 -17.64 -12.54
C SER A 45 23.93 -16.22 -11.96
N SER A 46 23.24 -15.20 -12.46
CA SER A 46 23.43 -13.80 -12.04
C SER A 46 22.10 -13.07 -11.88
N GLY A 47 21.02 -13.79 -11.59
CA GLY A 47 19.67 -13.25 -11.69
C GLY A 47 19.13 -12.57 -10.46
N GLY A 48 18.25 -11.59 -10.70
CA GLY A 48 17.29 -11.07 -9.74
C GLY A 48 15.87 -11.54 -10.09
N GLY A 49 15.17 -12.19 -9.17
CA GLY A 49 13.88 -12.81 -9.45
C GLY A 49 12.87 -11.84 -10.05
N ALA A 50 12.83 -10.59 -9.60
CA ALA A 50 12.04 -9.53 -10.20
C ALA A 50 12.90 -8.60 -11.07
N LEU A 51 13.88 -7.93 -10.50
CA LEU A 51 14.64 -6.87 -11.19
C LEU A 51 16.13 -7.18 -11.25
N TRP A 52 16.73 -6.93 -12.42
CA TRP A 52 18.17 -6.89 -12.59
C TRP A 52 18.61 -5.49 -13.06
N ILE A 53 19.60 -4.89 -12.36
CA ILE A 53 20.06 -3.52 -12.59
C ILE A 53 21.54 -3.56 -12.93
N GLY A 54 21.85 -3.27 -14.16
CA GLY A 54 23.20 -3.31 -14.70
C GLY A 54 23.89 -1.96 -14.71
N THR A 55 25.12 -1.97 -15.22
CA THR A 55 25.99 -0.80 -15.28
C THR A 55 25.36 0.38 -16.03
N ASN A 56 25.58 1.57 -15.52
CA ASN A 56 25.12 2.84 -16.09
C ASN A 56 23.59 2.97 -16.21
N SER A 57 22.82 2.19 -15.45
CA SER A 57 21.38 2.32 -15.41
C SER A 57 20.89 2.79 -14.05
N ALA A 58 19.65 3.30 -13.99
CA ALA A 58 19.02 3.69 -12.76
C ALA A 58 17.60 3.10 -12.67
N VAL A 59 17.29 2.49 -11.55
CA VAL A 59 15.93 1.99 -11.24
C VAL A 59 15.41 2.65 -9.99
N THR A 60 14.21 3.17 -10.06
CA THR A 60 13.48 3.70 -8.91
C THR A 60 12.17 2.93 -8.75
N ALA A 61 11.99 2.27 -7.61
CA ALA A 61 10.74 1.63 -7.22
C ALA A 61 10.15 2.37 -6.02
N ARG A 62 8.92 2.83 -6.15
CA ARG A 62 8.19 3.54 -5.11
C ARG A 62 6.81 2.97 -4.92
N ASN A 63 6.35 2.92 -3.68
CA ASN A 63 5.01 2.45 -3.34
C ASN A 63 4.68 1.14 -4.09
N SER A 64 5.60 0.16 -4.08
CA SER A 64 5.47 -1.06 -4.87
C SER A 64 5.67 -2.29 -4.00
N THR A 65 5.05 -3.39 -4.41
CA THR A 65 5.05 -4.65 -3.65
C THR A 65 5.71 -5.76 -4.47
N PHE A 66 6.71 -6.41 -3.87
CA PHE A 66 7.50 -7.50 -4.46
C PHE A 66 7.33 -8.74 -3.60
N VAL A 67 6.62 -9.76 -4.11
CA VAL A 67 6.27 -10.96 -3.33
C VAL A 67 6.51 -12.24 -4.14
N ALA A 68 7.09 -13.25 -3.47
CA ALA A 68 7.26 -14.58 -4.02
C ALA A 68 8.02 -14.61 -5.36
N ASN A 69 8.89 -13.65 -5.63
CA ASN A 69 9.83 -13.75 -6.74
C ASN A 69 11.00 -14.66 -6.35
N SER A 70 11.63 -15.31 -7.31
CA SER A 70 12.68 -16.30 -7.04
C SER A 70 13.87 -16.19 -7.98
N ALA A 71 15.04 -16.55 -7.48
CA ALA A 71 16.22 -16.71 -8.30
C ALA A 71 16.98 -17.99 -7.91
N THR A 72 17.57 -18.66 -8.89
CA THR A 72 18.36 -19.89 -8.65
C THR A 72 19.73 -19.60 -8.06
N SER A 73 20.24 -18.37 -8.16
CA SER A 73 21.64 -18.10 -7.82
C SER A 73 21.92 -16.87 -6.93
N LEU A 74 21.19 -15.78 -7.06
CA LEU A 74 21.47 -14.57 -6.29
C LEU A 74 20.23 -14.03 -5.57
N ALA A 75 19.76 -12.82 -5.90
CA ALA A 75 18.64 -12.20 -5.21
C ALA A 75 17.30 -12.71 -5.74
N GLY A 76 16.46 -13.23 -4.86
CA GLY A 76 15.08 -13.61 -5.21
C GLY A 76 14.22 -12.45 -5.69
N CYS A 77 14.60 -11.20 -5.39
CA CYS A 77 13.84 -10.03 -5.81
C CYS A 77 14.69 -9.09 -6.67
N ILE A 78 15.53 -8.25 -6.08
CA ILE A 78 16.29 -7.20 -6.78
C ILE A 78 17.79 -7.47 -6.70
N ILE A 79 18.47 -7.44 -7.83
CA ILE A 79 19.93 -7.41 -7.89
C ILE A 79 20.41 -6.15 -8.58
N ASN A 80 21.38 -5.45 -7.97
CA ASN A 80 22.11 -4.35 -8.56
C ASN A 80 23.58 -4.74 -8.79
N THR A 81 24.00 -4.79 -10.03
CA THR A 81 25.34 -5.22 -10.44
C THR A 81 26.25 -4.07 -10.96
N GLY A 82 25.80 -2.81 -10.85
CA GLY A 82 26.63 -1.68 -11.28
C GLY A 82 25.84 -0.40 -11.59
N GLY A 83 24.55 -0.40 -11.35
CA GLY A 83 23.68 0.76 -11.56
C GLY A 83 23.35 1.50 -10.26
N ILE A 84 22.30 2.31 -10.34
CA ILE A 84 21.72 3.01 -9.19
C ILE A 84 20.33 2.44 -8.93
N SER A 85 20.10 1.97 -7.70
CA SER A 85 18.82 1.46 -7.24
C SER A 85 18.27 2.33 -6.12
N THR A 86 17.04 2.80 -6.26
CA THR A 86 16.30 3.51 -5.19
C THR A 86 14.98 2.80 -4.94
N VAL A 87 14.78 2.36 -3.70
CA VAL A 87 13.59 1.63 -3.26
C VAL A 87 13.00 2.37 -2.06
N SER A 88 11.78 2.87 -2.19
CA SER A 88 11.13 3.66 -1.15
C SER A 88 9.65 3.33 -1.01
N ASN A 89 9.13 3.33 0.22
CA ASN A 89 7.74 2.98 0.52
C ASN A 89 7.32 1.62 -0.07
N CYS A 90 8.23 0.67 -0.16
CA CYS A 90 7.98 -0.62 -0.78
C CYS A 90 7.80 -1.73 0.26
N ILE A 91 7.29 -2.88 -0.19
CA ILE A 91 7.29 -4.13 0.55
C ILE A 91 8.01 -5.18 -0.29
N LEU A 92 9.10 -5.75 0.24
CA LEU A 92 9.85 -6.87 -0.32
C LEU A 92 9.75 -8.05 0.65
N TRP A 93 8.87 -9.03 0.34
CA TRP A 93 8.54 -10.08 1.29
C TRP A 93 8.36 -11.45 0.62
N GLY A 94 8.90 -12.50 1.23
CA GLY A 94 8.75 -13.87 0.72
C GLY A 94 9.46 -14.14 -0.61
N ASN A 95 10.37 -13.25 -1.04
CA ASN A 95 11.19 -13.52 -2.23
C ASN A 95 12.34 -14.45 -1.86
N THR A 96 12.68 -15.42 -2.72
CA THR A 96 13.59 -16.51 -2.39
C THR A 96 14.75 -16.63 -3.37
N GLY A 97 15.95 -16.70 -2.82
CA GLY A 97 17.17 -17.08 -3.50
C GLY A 97 17.74 -18.38 -2.93
N PRO A 98 18.98 -18.76 -3.23
CA PRO A 98 19.59 -20.01 -2.79
C PRO A 98 19.65 -20.18 -1.25
N GLY A 99 19.67 -19.08 -0.51
CA GLY A 99 19.67 -19.06 0.97
C GLY A 99 18.30 -18.88 1.62
N GLY A 100 17.20 -19.01 0.87
CA GLY A 100 15.85 -18.77 1.38
C GLY A 100 15.46 -17.30 1.37
N ALA A 101 14.58 -16.86 2.29
CA ALA A 101 14.02 -15.51 2.31
C ALA A 101 14.79 -14.55 3.25
N THR A 102 16.11 -14.48 3.13
CA THR A 102 16.98 -13.57 3.89
C THR A 102 17.14 -12.21 3.20
N VAL A 103 17.81 -11.24 3.85
CA VAL A 103 18.06 -9.90 3.28
C VAL A 103 18.77 -9.98 1.93
N GLY A 104 19.79 -10.81 1.79
CA GLY A 104 20.51 -10.98 0.51
C GLY A 104 19.66 -11.56 -0.60
N ASN A 105 18.55 -12.23 -0.26
CA ASN A 105 17.61 -12.74 -1.24
C ASN A 105 16.49 -11.74 -1.59
N GLN A 106 16.24 -10.76 -0.72
CA GLN A 106 15.33 -9.67 -1.10
C GLN A 106 16.03 -8.64 -1.99
N LEU A 107 17.25 -8.27 -1.63
CA LEU A 107 18.02 -7.29 -2.36
C LEU A 107 19.51 -7.56 -2.22
N THR A 108 20.21 -7.70 -3.34
CA THR A 108 21.66 -7.84 -3.40
C THR A 108 22.25 -6.66 -4.18
N ASN A 109 23.27 -6.01 -3.58
CA ASN A 109 24.07 -4.99 -4.25
C ASN A 109 25.50 -5.54 -4.44
N SER A 110 25.87 -5.87 -5.66
CA SER A 110 27.18 -6.45 -6.01
C SER A 110 28.11 -5.52 -6.80
N GLY A 111 27.75 -4.24 -6.96
CA GLY A 111 28.65 -3.33 -7.67
C GLY A 111 28.11 -1.94 -7.97
N GLY A 112 26.91 -1.61 -7.54
CA GLY A 112 26.29 -0.30 -7.76
C GLY A 112 26.03 0.46 -6.47
N SER A 113 25.19 1.48 -6.56
CA SER A 113 24.65 2.22 -5.41
C SER A 113 23.20 1.81 -5.17
N THR A 114 22.88 1.44 -3.94
CA THR A 114 21.52 1.05 -3.56
C THR A 114 21.09 1.81 -2.31
N THR A 115 19.96 2.53 -2.43
CA THR A 115 19.32 3.24 -1.33
C THR A 115 17.94 2.64 -1.09
N VAL A 116 17.69 2.27 0.17
CA VAL A 116 16.38 1.73 0.60
C VAL A 116 15.90 2.54 1.79
N THR A 117 14.68 3.09 1.70
CA THR A 117 14.09 3.93 2.75
C THR A 117 12.60 3.63 2.91
N TYR A 118 12.08 3.74 4.13
CA TYR A 118 10.66 3.52 4.45
C TYR A 118 10.08 2.25 3.82
N THR A 119 10.87 1.19 3.76
CA THR A 119 10.53 -0.07 3.10
C THR A 119 10.46 -1.20 4.12
N ILE A 120 9.45 -2.07 3.99
CA ILE A 120 9.44 -3.36 4.67
C ILE A 120 10.23 -4.34 3.82
N LEU A 121 11.30 -4.89 4.39
CA LEU A 121 12.19 -5.82 3.71
C LEU A 121 12.52 -6.99 4.63
N GLN A 122 12.15 -8.19 4.21
CA GLN A 122 12.39 -9.41 4.99
C GLN A 122 13.88 -9.66 5.18
N GLY A 123 14.29 -9.88 6.43
CA GLY A 123 15.69 -9.97 6.80
C GLY A 123 16.32 -8.62 7.16
N GLY A 124 15.64 -7.51 6.90
CA GLY A 124 16.09 -6.15 7.22
C GLY A 124 17.07 -5.57 6.20
N PHE A 125 17.19 -4.26 6.15
CA PHE A 125 18.18 -3.52 5.37
C PHE A 125 18.45 -2.18 6.05
N THR A 126 19.72 -1.78 6.12
CA THR A 126 20.10 -0.48 6.72
C THR A 126 19.53 0.67 5.89
N GLY A 127 18.82 1.59 6.53
CA GLY A 127 18.25 2.77 5.89
C GLY A 127 17.18 3.40 6.77
N ILE A 128 16.88 4.66 6.50
CA ILE A 128 15.91 5.44 7.28
C ILE A 128 14.52 4.82 7.14
N GLY A 129 13.86 4.58 8.26
CA GLY A 129 12.49 4.13 8.31
C GLY A 129 12.25 2.70 7.79
N ASN A 130 13.28 1.90 7.52
CA ASN A 130 13.10 0.52 7.10
C ASN A 130 12.64 -0.38 8.25
N LEU A 131 11.80 -1.37 7.92
CA LEU A 131 11.29 -2.36 8.86
C LEU A 131 11.59 -3.78 8.40
N ASN A 132 11.75 -4.69 9.36
CA ASN A 132 11.84 -6.14 9.15
C ASN A 132 10.71 -6.82 9.93
N THR A 133 9.49 -6.56 9.54
CA THR A 133 8.27 -7.09 10.17
C THR A 133 7.36 -7.65 9.11
N ASN A 134 6.59 -8.69 9.43
CA ASN A 134 5.61 -9.25 8.52
C ASN A 134 4.60 -8.17 8.11
N PRO A 135 4.40 -7.90 6.80
CA PRO A 135 3.48 -6.88 6.33
C PRO A 135 1.99 -7.22 6.56
N LEU A 136 1.65 -8.41 7.03
CA LEU A 136 0.29 -8.86 7.29
C LEU A 136 -0.65 -8.63 6.09
N PHE A 137 -0.31 -9.25 4.97
CA PHE A 137 -1.21 -9.25 3.81
C PHE A 137 -2.52 -9.98 4.09
N VAL A 138 -3.62 -9.54 3.50
CA VAL A 138 -4.95 -10.16 3.65
C VAL A 138 -4.93 -11.64 3.25
N ASP A 139 -4.35 -11.94 2.08
CA ASP A 139 -4.12 -13.31 1.62
C ASP A 139 -2.94 -13.36 0.64
N GLN A 140 -1.77 -13.60 1.17
CA GLN A 140 -0.55 -13.68 0.35
C GLN A 140 -0.60 -14.84 -0.65
N ALA A 141 -1.18 -15.97 -0.27
CA ALA A 141 -1.26 -17.16 -1.13
C ALA A 141 -2.24 -16.97 -2.29
N GLY A 142 -3.38 -16.34 -2.02
CA GLY A 142 -4.37 -15.95 -3.03
C GLY A 142 -4.02 -14.65 -3.78
N ALA A 143 -2.81 -14.13 -3.60
CA ALA A 143 -2.32 -12.91 -4.25
C ALA A 143 -3.12 -11.63 -3.91
N ASN A 144 -3.72 -11.58 -2.73
CA ASN A 144 -4.32 -10.37 -2.18
C ASN A 144 -3.30 -9.71 -1.23
N TYR A 145 -2.56 -8.73 -1.74
CA TYR A 145 -1.50 -8.01 -1.02
C TYR A 145 -1.98 -6.73 -0.35
N ARG A 146 -3.29 -6.55 -0.19
CA ARG A 146 -3.85 -5.49 0.66
C ARG A 146 -3.50 -5.75 2.12
N LEU A 147 -3.50 -4.71 2.92
CA LEU A 147 -3.06 -4.77 4.31
C LEU A 147 -4.20 -5.15 5.24
N GLN A 148 -3.95 -6.09 6.14
CA GLN A 148 -4.88 -6.40 7.24
C GLN A 148 -4.87 -5.25 8.27
N PRO A 149 -5.94 -5.10 9.07
CA PRO A 149 -5.90 -4.26 10.27
C PRO A 149 -4.69 -4.60 11.14
N GLY A 150 -3.98 -3.56 11.62
CA GLY A 150 -2.78 -3.74 12.45
C GLY A 150 -1.50 -4.09 11.67
N SER A 151 -1.52 -4.05 10.33
CA SER A 151 -0.30 -4.18 9.54
C SER A 151 0.71 -3.08 9.87
N PRO A 152 1.99 -3.42 10.06
CA PRO A 152 3.05 -2.41 10.28
C PRO A 152 3.35 -1.57 9.03
N ALA A 153 2.71 -1.85 7.90
CA ALA A 153 2.83 -1.07 6.69
C ALA A 153 1.88 0.13 6.66
N ILE A 154 0.82 0.11 7.49
CA ILE A 154 -0.17 1.18 7.56
C ILE A 154 0.46 2.43 8.19
N ASP A 155 0.18 3.61 7.64
CA ASP A 155 0.59 4.93 8.11
C ASP A 155 2.08 5.03 8.47
N SER A 156 2.93 4.29 7.74
CA SER A 156 4.33 4.13 8.09
C SER A 156 5.32 4.45 6.95
N GLY A 157 4.81 4.83 5.81
CA GLY A 157 5.60 5.26 4.66
C GLY A 157 6.13 6.70 4.79
N SER A 158 6.65 7.26 3.71
CA SER A 158 7.07 8.67 3.65
C SER A 158 6.34 9.38 2.54
N ASN A 159 5.57 10.41 2.89
CA ASN A 159 4.84 11.23 1.92
C ASN A 159 5.77 11.89 0.91
N SER A 160 6.98 12.30 1.33
CA SER A 160 7.98 12.90 0.45
C SER A 160 8.55 11.95 -0.61
N MET A 161 8.39 10.63 -0.42
CA MET A 161 8.84 9.61 -1.38
C MET A 161 7.76 9.24 -2.40
N VAL A 162 6.52 9.68 -2.21
CA VAL A 162 5.45 9.51 -3.20
C VAL A 162 5.74 10.44 -4.39
N PRO A 163 5.74 9.93 -5.64
CA PRO A 163 5.96 10.79 -6.80
C PRO A 163 4.91 11.90 -6.90
N ALA A 164 5.33 13.09 -7.29
CA ALA A 164 4.41 14.21 -7.49
C ALA A 164 3.30 13.84 -8.48
N GLY A 165 2.05 14.14 -8.11
CA GLY A 165 0.86 13.80 -8.91
C GLY A 165 0.30 12.40 -8.68
N THR A 166 0.94 11.55 -7.88
CA THR A 166 0.39 10.24 -7.50
C THR A 166 -0.62 10.45 -6.36
N THR A 167 -1.90 10.38 -6.68
CA THR A 167 -3.01 10.57 -5.72
C THR A 167 -3.77 9.29 -5.42
N VAL A 168 -3.51 8.24 -6.20
CA VAL A 168 -4.19 6.94 -6.06
C VAL A 168 -3.17 5.81 -5.89
N ASP A 169 -3.61 4.73 -5.31
CA ASP A 169 -2.85 3.50 -5.10
C ASP A 169 -2.93 2.55 -6.32
N PHE A 170 -2.53 1.29 -6.17
CA PHE A 170 -2.61 0.28 -7.21
C PHE A 170 -4.05 0.04 -7.68
N ASP A 171 -5.02 0.03 -6.79
CA ASP A 171 -6.44 -0.21 -7.09
C ASP A 171 -7.13 1.02 -7.73
N GLY A 172 -6.47 2.18 -7.73
CA GLY A 172 -7.06 3.44 -8.17
C GLY A 172 -7.87 4.13 -7.09
N LEU A 173 -7.71 3.71 -5.85
CA LEU A 173 -8.33 4.31 -4.67
C LEU A 173 -7.41 5.38 -4.06
N PRO A 174 -7.93 6.31 -3.25
CA PRO A 174 -7.12 7.35 -2.64
C PRO A 174 -5.87 6.81 -1.94
N ARG A 175 -4.71 7.46 -2.18
CA ARG A 175 -3.40 7.03 -1.66
C ARG A 175 -3.09 7.60 -0.27
N PHE A 176 -3.74 8.67 0.12
CA PHE A 176 -3.52 9.33 1.39
C PHE A 176 -4.77 9.17 2.25
N ILE A 177 -4.87 8.06 2.96
CA ILE A 177 -5.97 7.73 3.89
C ILE A 177 -5.35 7.51 5.27
N ASP A 178 -5.88 8.18 6.27
CA ASP A 178 -5.53 7.99 7.66
C ASP A 178 -6.34 6.83 8.26
N ASP A 179 -5.66 5.87 8.89
CA ASP A 179 -6.33 4.88 9.72
C ASP A 179 -6.30 5.34 11.19
N PRO A 180 -7.37 5.89 11.74
CA PRO A 180 -7.36 6.45 13.09
C PRO A 180 -7.09 5.43 14.20
N ALA A 181 -7.10 4.13 13.87
CA ALA A 181 -6.73 3.06 14.80
C ALA A 181 -5.21 2.78 14.80
N VAL A 182 -4.43 3.41 13.91
CA VAL A 182 -2.98 3.23 13.77
C VAL A 182 -2.27 4.55 13.99
N VAL A 183 -1.17 4.51 14.72
CA VAL A 183 -0.36 5.72 14.95
C VAL A 183 0.49 6.00 13.71
N ASP A 184 0.46 7.24 13.22
CA ASP A 184 1.38 7.74 12.20
C ASP A 184 2.83 7.55 12.61
N SER A 185 3.50 6.57 12.03
CA SER A 185 4.90 6.24 12.31
C SER A 185 5.85 6.56 11.14
N GLY A 186 5.29 7.01 10.04
CA GLY A 186 6.00 7.38 8.84
C GLY A 186 6.58 8.79 8.86
N ASN A 187 6.80 9.38 7.68
CA ASN A 187 7.36 10.71 7.54
C ASN A 187 6.50 11.59 6.66
N GLY A 188 6.12 12.74 7.18
CA GLY A 188 5.29 13.72 6.47
C GLY A 188 4.26 14.35 7.38
N THR A 189 3.28 14.99 6.77
CA THR A 189 2.06 15.48 7.45
C THR A 189 0.94 14.49 7.19
N ALA A 190 0.17 14.15 8.20
CA ALA A 190 -0.99 13.26 8.09
C ALA A 190 -1.98 13.75 7.01
N PRO A 191 -2.64 12.83 6.31
CA PRO A 191 -2.49 11.39 6.40
C PRO A 191 -1.15 10.89 5.85
N ILE A 192 -0.56 9.91 6.53
CA ILE A 192 0.69 9.27 6.12
C ILE A 192 0.38 8.08 5.21
N VAL A 193 1.10 7.96 4.10
CA VAL A 193 0.89 6.86 3.15
C VAL A 193 1.33 5.50 3.72
N ASP A 194 0.65 4.47 3.28
CA ASP A 194 1.04 3.09 3.51
C ASP A 194 2.26 2.69 2.68
N ARG A 195 2.95 1.66 3.13
CA ARG A 195 4.00 1.00 2.34
C ARG A 195 3.42 -0.04 1.41
N GLY A 196 4.05 -0.19 0.27
CA GLY A 196 3.60 -1.12 -0.76
C GLY A 196 2.70 -0.48 -1.80
N ALA A 197 2.13 -1.32 -2.67
CA ALA A 197 1.33 -0.88 -3.80
C ALA A 197 -0.08 -0.44 -3.42
N PHE A 198 -0.57 -0.87 -2.27
CA PHE A 198 -1.94 -0.66 -1.82
C PHE A 198 -1.98 0.27 -0.61
N GLU A 199 -2.97 1.14 -0.59
CA GLU A 199 -3.37 1.90 0.58
C GLU A 199 -4.53 1.17 1.27
N ARG A 200 -4.48 1.06 2.59
CA ARG A 200 -5.60 0.47 3.33
C ARG A 200 -6.78 1.43 3.31
N GLN A 201 -7.84 1.00 2.65
CA GLN A 201 -9.10 1.73 2.66
C GLN A 201 -9.89 1.34 3.91
N LEU A 202 -10.40 2.33 4.60
CA LEU A 202 -11.35 2.08 5.69
C LEU A 202 -12.68 1.58 5.10
N PRO A 203 -13.39 0.67 5.80
CA PRO A 203 -14.75 0.39 5.44
C PRO A 203 -15.56 1.70 5.50
N PRO A 204 -16.57 1.88 4.63
CA PRO A 204 -17.47 3.01 4.80
C PRO A 204 -18.01 2.98 6.22
N PRO A 205 -18.23 4.15 6.83
CA PRO A 205 -18.88 4.22 8.12
C PRO A 205 -20.17 3.38 8.09
N PRO A 206 -20.51 2.68 9.17
CA PRO A 206 -21.77 1.97 9.25
C PRO A 206 -22.91 2.95 8.95
N PRO A 207 -24.01 2.47 8.36
CA PRO A 207 -25.18 3.33 8.16
C PRO A 207 -25.56 4.00 9.47
N CYS A 208 -25.63 5.31 9.46
CA CYS A 208 -26.00 6.15 10.59
C CYS A 208 -27.34 6.82 10.25
N PRO A 209 -28.47 6.10 10.34
CA PRO A 209 -29.76 6.59 9.88
C PRO A 209 -30.23 7.87 10.59
N ALA A 210 -29.71 8.10 11.79
CA ALA A 210 -30.02 9.28 12.58
C ALA A 210 -29.19 10.52 12.23
N ASP A 211 -28.12 10.38 11.42
CA ASP A 211 -27.35 11.49 10.82
C ASP A 211 -28.12 11.96 9.56
N LEU A 212 -29.04 12.86 9.77
CA LEU A 212 -29.97 13.30 8.72
C LEU A 212 -29.36 14.33 7.76
N ASP A 213 -28.31 15.01 8.18
CA ASP A 213 -27.61 16.00 7.34
C ASP A 213 -26.33 15.44 6.68
N GLY A 214 -25.90 14.22 7.05
CA GLY A 214 -24.72 13.54 6.49
C GLY A 214 -23.39 14.12 6.96
N SER A 215 -23.37 14.76 8.12
CA SER A 215 -22.16 15.38 8.70
C SER A 215 -21.15 14.36 9.24
N GLY A 216 -21.59 13.10 9.47
CA GLY A 216 -20.81 12.04 10.09
C GLY A 216 -20.96 11.97 11.62
N ALA A 217 -21.90 12.72 12.18
CA ALA A 217 -22.24 12.68 13.60
C ALA A 217 -23.73 12.98 13.81
N VAL A 218 -24.35 12.33 14.77
CA VAL A 218 -25.70 12.68 15.21
C VAL A 218 -25.58 13.78 16.26
N ASP A 219 -26.08 14.97 15.94
CA ASP A 219 -25.96 16.15 16.79
C ASP A 219 -27.23 17.04 16.78
N ALA A 220 -27.09 18.29 17.21
CA ALA A 220 -28.21 19.22 17.32
C ALA A 220 -28.83 19.60 15.95
N ALA A 221 -28.08 19.49 14.85
CA ALA A 221 -28.59 19.76 13.52
C ALA A 221 -29.59 18.65 13.08
N ASP A 222 -29.24 17.38 13.36
CA ASP A 222 -30.12 16.24 13.08
C ASP A 222 -31.37 16.25 13.96
N LEU A 223 -31.23 16.61 15.24
CA LEU A 223 -32.35 16.78 16.11
C LEU A 223 -33.31 17.86 15.59
N ALA A 224 -32.77 18.97 15.10
CA ALA A 224 -33.59 20.03 14.49
C ALA A 224 -34.31 19.52 13.24
N ALA A 225 -33.65 18.71 12.40
CA ALA A 225 -34.23 18.11 11.21
C ALA A 225 -35.36 17.13 11.57
N LEU A 226 -35.17 16.30 12.59
CA LEU A 226 -36.19 15.37 13.09
C LEU A 226 -37.43 16.15 13.63
N LEU A 227 -37.21 17.15 14.45
CA LEU A 227 -38.27 17.97 15.01
C LEU A 227 -39.05 18.74 13.92
N ASN A 228 -38.40 19.19 12.87
CA ASN A 228 -39.06 19.80 11.73
C ASN A 228 -39.93 18.82 10.91
N GLY A 229 -39.59 17.53 10.94
CA GLY A 229 -40.37 16.45 10.33
C GLY A 229 -41.48 15.87 11.21
N TRP A 230 -41.62 16.35 12.45
CA TRP A 230 -42.52 15.76 13.44
C TRP A 230 -43.95 15.62 12.98
N GLY A 231 -44.54 14.46 13.14
CA GLY A 231 -45.88 14.13 12.67
C GLY A 231 -46.02 13.86 11.19
N GLY A 232 -44.90 13.98 10.45
CA GLY A 232 -44.80 13.61 9.03
C GLY A 232 -44.20 12.24 8.82
N SER A 233 -43.79 11.99 7.58
CA SER A 233 -43.04 10.80 7.17
C SER A 233 -41.78 11.24 6.39
N GLY A 234 -40.79 10.37 6.27
CA GLY A 234 -39.58 10.66 5.48
C GLY A 234 -38.31 10.20 6.19
N ALA A 235 -37.18 10.85 5.90
CA ALA A 235 -35.86 10.42 6.40
C ALA A 235 -35.76 10.42 7.93
N ALA A 236 -36.55 11.23 8.63
CA ALA A 236 -36.59 11.30 10.09
C ALA A 236 -37.48 10.21 10.76
N ASP A 237 -38.18 9.42 9.97
CA ASP A 237 -38.90 8.20 10.41
C ASP A 237 -37.87 7.07 10.48
N LEU A 238 -37.16 6.97 11.61
CA LEU A 238 -36.02 6.11 11.81
C LEU A 238 -36.39 4.64 12.07
N ASP A 239 -37.60 4.40 12.57
CA ASP A 239 -38.13 3.05 12.81
C ASP A 239 -38.97 2.52 11.63
N GLY A 240 -39.27 3.37 10.62
CA GLY A 240 -39.97 3.00 9.41
C GLY A 240 -41.46 2.73 9.59
N ASN A 241 -42.07 3.24 10.67
CA ASN A 241 -43.49 3.02 10.95
C ASN A 241 -44.43 3.96 10.15
N GLY A 242 -43.87 4.94 9.44
CA GLY A 242 -44.58 5.90 8.61
C GLY A 242 -44.92 7.22 9.31
N LEU A 243 -44.45 7.44 10.52
CA LEU A 243 -44.71 8.63 11.33
C LEU A 243 -43.47 9.04 12.11
N VAL A 244 -43.02 10.26 11.98
CA VAL A 244 -41.93 10.82 12.84
C VAL A 244 -42.49 11.17 14.18
N ASP A 245 -42.12 10.42 15.22
CA ASP A 245 -42.66 10.54 16.57
C ASP A 245 -41.61 10.32 17.70
N ALA A 246 -42.08 10.04 18.90
CA ALA A 246 -41.19 9.87 20.05
C ALA A 246 -40.29 8.63 19.98
N ALA A 247 -40.64 7.62 19.17
CA ALA A 247 -39.81 6.44 18.98
C ALA A 247 -38.57 6.79 18.13
N ASP A 248 -38.75 7.63 17.11
CA ASP A 248 -37.65 8.13 16.28
C ASP A 248 -36.71 9.04 17.07
N LEU A 249 -37.29 9.93 17.90
CA LEU A 249 -36.49 10.75 18.79
C LEU A 249 -35.66 9.90 19.76
N ALA A 250 -36.22 8.85 20.30
CA ALA A 250 -35.52 7.92 21.20
C ALA A 250 -34.39 7.19 20.44
N SER A 251 -34.63 6.78 19.20
CA SER A 251 -33.62 6.15 18.31
C SER A 251 -32.48 7.10 18.01
N MET A 252 -32.78 8.37 17.68
CA MET A 252 -31.79 9.40 17.48
C MET A 252 -30.93 9.68 18.70
N LEU A 253 -31.54 9.84 19.87
CA LEU A 253 -30.84 10.09 21.14
C LEU A 253 -29.92 8.93 21.53
N ASN A 254 -30.29 7.69 21.22
CA ASN A 254 -29.43 6.51 21.44
C ASN A 254 -28.23 6.47 20.50
N ALA A 255 -28.30 7.10 19.33
CA ALA A 255 -27.23 7.19 18.34
C ALA A 255 -26.40 8.48 18.47
N TRP A 256 -26.61 9.29 19.51
CA TRP A 256 -25.98 10.60 19.66
C TRP A 256 -24.45 10.53 19.72
N GLY A 257 -23.78 11.29 18.88
CA GLY A 257 -22.32 11.37 18.76
C GLY A 257 -21.81 11.01 17.39
N PRO A 258 -20.49 10.73 17.24
CA PRO A 258 -19.90 10.34 15.97
C PRO A 258 -20.53 9.04 15.43
N CYS A 259 -20.78 8.99 14.12
CA CYS A 259 -21.16 7.77 13.41
C CYS A 259 -19.96 6.83 13.32
N THR A 260 -19.87 5.83 14.20
CA THR A 260 -18.74 4.89 14.32
C THR A 260 -19.10 3.49 13.81
#